data_dbd865e286db0348bcb52eaaa403b55b
#
_entry.id   dbd865e286db0348bcb52eaaa403b55b
#
_cell.length_a   1.000
_cell.length_b   1.000
_cell.length_c   1.000
_cell.angle_alpha   90.00
_cell.angle_beta   90.00
_cell.angle_gamma   90.00
#
_symmetry.space_group_name_H-M   'P 1'
#
loop_
_entity.id
_entity.type
_entity.pdbx_description
1 polymer ?
#
loop_
_entity_poly.entity_id
_entity_poly.type
_entity_poly.pdbx_seq_one_letter_code
_entity_poly.pdbx_strand_id
1 'polypeptide(L)'
;MTRKTPLRSKTPLKRSGRLRSASPKRQREYNEYAKVKKAYLALHPICEKCKKAKSQDIHHKAGRVGRYLCDYSLFAALCRGCHDWCHANGREARKQGWIIDTVHVPQYRAEEPLEAQSHSQNQVHTAE
;
A
#
# COMPACT_ATOMS: atom_id res chain seq x y z
N MET A 1 -9.12 47.15 17.21
CA MET A 1 -8.80 46.90 18.64
C MET A 1 -7.83 45.73 18.77
N THR A 2 -6.60 46.01 19.13
CA THR A 2 -5.57 44.97 19.32
C THR A 2 -5.64 44.44 20.74
N ARG A 3 -5.81 43.11 20.89
CA ARG A 3 -5.76 42.48 22.22
C ARG A 3 -4.36 42.58 22.80
N LYS A 4 -4.24 43.31 23.90
CA LYS A 4 -2.95 43.53 24.61
C LYS A 4 -2.54 42.41 25.56
N THR A 5 -3.40 41.41 25.79
CA THR A 5 -3.09 40.29 26.70
C THR A 5 -3.04 38.96 25.95
N PRO A 6 -1.93 38.21 26.02
CA PRO A 6 -1.86 36.87 25.47
C PRO A 6 -2.79 35.93 26.26
N LEU A 7 -3.51 35.06 25.55
CA LEU A 7 -4.31 34.00 26.15
C LEU A 7 -3.39 33.01 26.85
N ARG A 8 -3.30 33.10 28.17
CA ARG A 8 -2.53 32.18 28.99
C ARG A 8 -3.48 31.16 29.62
N SER A 9 -3.33 29.89 29.28
CA SER A 9 -4.04 28.83 29.96
C SER A 9 -3.64 28.79 31.43
N LYS A 10 -4.63 28.90 32.33
CA LYS A 10 -4.42 28.86 33.80
C LYS A 10 -4.11 27.44 34.31
N THR A 11 -4.40 26.41 33.52
CA THR A 11 -4.14 25.02 33.89
C THR A 11 -3.27 24.35 32.83
N PRO A 12 -2.13 23.74 33.22
CA PRO A 12 -1.35 22.94 32.30
C PRO A 12 -2.16 21.72 31.88
N LEU A 13 -2.16 21.41 30.57
CA LEU A 13 -2.77 20.19 30.05
C LEU A 13 -2.07 18.98 30.66
N LYS A 14 -2.77 18.24 31.50
CA LYS A 14 -2.29 16.96 32.04
C LYS A 14 -2.21 15.95 30.89
N ARG A 15 -1.03 15.62 30.44
CA ARG A 15 -0.80 14.47 29.56
C ARG A 15 -0.94 13.20 30.39
N SER A 16 -2.14 12.65 30.47
CA SER A 16 -2.38 11.35 31.06
C SER A 16 -2.30 10.29 29.96
N GLY A 17 -1.20 9.57 29.89
CA GLY A 17 -1.05 8.42 29.02
C GLY A 17 -0.23 8.68 27.73
N ARG A 18 0.30 7.59 27.19
CA ARG A 18 1.03 7.57 25.92
C ARG A 18 0.02 7.71 24.77
N LEU A 19 0.23 8.67 23.89
CA LEU A 19 -0.59 8.80 22.67
C LEU A 19 -0.47 7.52 21.84
N ARG A 20 -1.59 6.99 21.38
CA ARG A 20 -1.60 5.85 20.46
C ARG A 20 -0.98 6.27 19.13
N SER A 21 -0.06 5.47 18.60
CA SER A 21 0.60 5.73 17.32
C SER A 21 -0.36 5.71 16.12
N ALA A 22 -1.47 4.98 16.22
CA ALA A 22 -2.49 4.89 15.19
C ALA A 22 -3.87 4.64 15.80
N SER A 23 -4.93 5.06 15.10
CA SER A 23 -6.31 4.72 15.46
C SER A 23 -6.56 3.20 15.31
N PRO A 24 -7.56 2.61 15.99
CA PRO A 24 -7.89 1.20 15.84
C PRO A 24 -8.22 0.78 14.40
N LYS A 25 -8.84 1.67 13.63
CA LYS A 25 -9.09 1.46 12.19
C LYS A 25 -7.78 1.36 11.43
N ARG A 26 -6.88 2.32 11.62
CA ARG A 26 -5.58 2.35 10.95
C ARG A 26 -4.70 1.15 11.32
N GLN A 27 -4.78 0.70 12.55
CA GLN A 27 -4.05 -0.49 12.99
C GLN A 27 -4.54 -1.76 12.26
N ARG A 28 -5.86 -1.91 12.07
CA ARG A 28 -6.42 -3.01 11.28
C ARG A 28 -5.95 -2.97 9.82
N GLU A 29 -6.00 -1.81 9.19
CA GLU A 29 -5.50 -1.61 7.82
C GLU A 29 -4.02 -2.00 7.69
N TYR A 30 -3.19 -1.65 8.65
CA TYR A 30 -1.77 -2.05 8.65
C TYR A 30 -1.57 -3.55 8.87
N ASN A 31 -2.38 -4.19 9.68
CA ASN A 31 -2.31 -5.64 9.88
C ASN A 31 -2.70 -6.39 8.61
N GLU A 32 -3.73 -5.95 7.91
CA GLU A 32 -4.12 -6.47 6.59
C GLU A 32 -2.98 -6.27 5.59
N TYR A 33 -2.48 -5.05 5.48
CA TYR A 33 -1.36 -4.74 4.59
C TYR A 33 -0.12 -5.60 4.86
N ALA A 34 0.19 -5.91 6.11
CA ALA A 34 1.34 -6.75 6.45
C ALA A 34 1.21 -8.17 5.86
N LYS A 35 0.00 -8.75 5.87
CA LYS A 35 -0.29 -10.04 5.25
C LYS A 35 -0.14 -9.96 3.73
N VAL A 36 -0.76 -8.95 3.12
CA VAL A 36 -0.71 -8.66 1.69
C VAL A 36 0.74 -8.47 1.22
N LYS A 37 1.52 -7.67 1.94
CA LYS A 37 2.94 -7.44 1.65
C LYS A 37 3.73 -8.74 1.63
N LYS A 38 3.55 -9.59 2.64
CA LYS A 38 4.26 -10.88 2.73
C LYS A 38 3.94 -11.79 1.55
N ALA A 39 2.66 -11.91 1.21
CA ALA A 39 2.20 -12.74 0.09
C ALA A 39 2.73 -12.22 -1.25
N TYR A 40 2.63 -10.91 -1.49
CA TYR A 40 3.09 -10.30 -2.74
C TYR A 40 4.60 -10.44 -2.96
N LEU A 41 5.43 -10.19 -1.93
CA LEU A 41 6.87 -10.36 -2.04
C LEU A 41 7.29 -11.81 -2.21
N ALA A 42 6.52 -12.78 -1.70
CA ALA A 42 6.77 -14.20 -1.93
C ALA A 42 6.55 -14.60 -3.39
N LEU A 43 5.54 -13.99 -4.06
CA LEU A 43 5.26 -14.21 -5.49
C LEU A 43 6.23 -13.46 -6.41
N HIS A 44 6.79 -12.34 -5.94
CA HIS A 44 7.70 -11.47 -6.70
C HIS A 44 9.07 -11.35 -6.01
N PRO A 45 9.88 -12.41 -5.97
CA PRO A 45 11.13 -12.43 -5.22
C PRO A 45 12.23 -11.54 -5.82
N ILE A 46 12.12 -11.18 -7.10
CA ILE A 46 13.10 -10.37 -7.84
C ILE A 46 12.53 -8.97 -8.10
N CYS A 47 13.36 -7.95 -7.95
CA CYS A 47 13.01 -6.56 -8.22
C CYS A 47 12.48 -6.38 -9.65
N GLU A 48 11.28 -5.85 -9.79
CA GLU A 48 10.62 -5.65 -11.09
C GLU A 48 11.33 -4.58 -11.94
N LYS A 49 12.02 -3.63 -11.31
CA LYS A 49 12.72 -2.54 -12.02
C LYS A 49 14.08 -2.95 -12.53
N CYS A 50 15.00 -3.38 -11.67
CA CYS A 50 16.36 -3.74 -12.09
C CYS A 50 16.51 -5.21 -12.51
N LYS A 51 15.56 -6.07 -12.13
CA LYS A 51 15.52 -7.51 -12.43
C LYS A 51 16.78 -8.30 -12.02
N LYS A 52 17.56 -7.75 -11.11
CA LYS A 52 18.84 -8.33 -10.64
C LYS A 52 18.82 -8.61 -9.15
N ALA A 53 18.38 -7.65 -8.35
CA ALA A 53 18.39 -7.73 -6.90
C ALA A 53 17.09 -8.36 -6.36
N LYS A 54 17.18 -8.95 -5.16
CA LYS A 54 15.99 -9.43 -4.44
C LYS A 54 15.07 -8.28 -4.10
N SER A 55 13.77 -8.47 -4.26
CA SER A 55 12.74 -7.53 -3.83
C SER A 55 12.66 -7.50 -2.30
N GLN A 56 12.55 -6.32 -1.72
CA GLN A 56 12.48 -6.11 -0.28
C GLN A 56 11.29 -5.23 0.12
N ASP A 57 10.94 -4.29 -0.74
CA ASP A 57 9.90 -3.31 -0.49
C ASP A 57 8.81 -3.34 -1.55
N ILE A 58 7.57 -3.09 -1.13
CA ILE A 58 6.47 -2.80 -2.05
C ILE A 58 6.43 -1.31 -2.31
N HIS A 59 6.55 -0.94 -3.57
CA HIS A 59 6.29 0.41 -4.05
C HIS A 59 4.83 0.53 -4.46
N HIS A 60 4.12 1.50 -3.86
CA HIS A 60 2.73 1.78 -4.19
C HIS A 60 2.69 2.83 -5.30
N LYS A 61 2.36 2.43 -6.51
CA LYS A 61 2.36 3.32 -7.70
C LYS A 61 1.41 4.50 -7.55
N ALA A 62 0.24 4.31 -6.91
CA ALA A 62 -0.76 5.36 -6.68
C ALA A 62 -0.79 5.88 -5.23
N GLY A 63 0.25 5.61 -4.44
CA GLY A 63 0.33 6.00 -3.04
C GLY A 63 -0.35 5.03 -2.09
N ARG A 64 -0.33 5.36 -0.78
CA ARG A 64 -0.76 4.46 0.31
C ARG A 64 -2.02 4.97 0.99
N VAL A 65 -2.99 5.45 0.25
CA VAL A 65 -4.20 6.09 0.79
C VAL A 65 -5.43 5.23 0.53
N GLY A 66 -6.21 5.00 1.58
CA GLY A 66 -7.47 4.26 1.48
C GLY A 66 -7.30 2.87 0.88
N ARG A 67 -8.13 2.56 -0.11
CA ARG A 67 -8.13 1.27 -0.83
C ARG A 67 -6.82 0.91 -1.52
N TYR A 68 -6.03 1.91 -1.93
CA TYR A 68 -4.75 1.66 -2.62
C TYR A 68 -3.68 1.01 -1.74
N LEU A 69 -3.89 1.02 -0.42
CA LEU A 69 -2.95 0.40 0.52
C LEU A 69 -2.78 -1.11 0.30
N CYS A 70 -3.85 -1.80 -0.09
CA CYS A 70 -3.88 -3.26 -0.27
C CYS A 70 -4.19 -3.68 -1.71
N ASP A 71 -4.13 -2.77 -2.68
CA ASP A 71 -4.44 -3.04 -4.07
C ASP A 71 -3.21 -3.60 -4.81
N TYR A 72 -3.24 -4.89 -5.09
CA TYR A 72 -2.16 -5.61 -5.78
C TYR A 72 -1.84 -5.06 -7.19
N SER A 73 -2.83 -4.52 -7.90
CA SER A 73 -2.65 -3.99 -9.26
C SER A 73 -1.75 -2.75 -9.29
N LEU A 74 -1.66 -2.06 -8.16
CA LEU A 74 -0.89 -0.83 -7.99
C LEU A 74 0.43 -1.05 -7.25
N PHE A 75 0.82 -2.31 -7.05
CA PHE A 75 2.07 -2.65 -6.40
C PHE A 75 3.20 -2.85 -7.41
N ALA A 76 4.41 -2.65 -6.92
CA ALA A 76 5.64 -3.09 -7.57
C ALA A 76 6.61 -3.60 -6.50
N ALA A 77 7.14 -4.79 -6.70
CA ALA A 77 8.15 -5.36 -5.83
C ALA A 77 9.53 -4.82 -6.21
N LEU A 78 10.11 -3.99 -5.38
CA LEU A 78 11.38 -3.33 -5.65
C LEU A 78 12.46 -3.69 -4.62
N CYS A 79 13.71 -3.68 -5.04
CA CYS A 79 14.83 -3.64 -4.11
C CYS A 79 14.95 -2.24 -3.50
N ARG A 80 15.64 -2.13 -2.37
CA ARG A 80 15.76 -0.86 -1.64
C ARG A 80 16.26 0.29 -2.52
N GLY A 81 17.31 0.06 -3.29
CA GLY A 81 17.88 1.08 -4.18
C GLY A 81 16.90 1.57 -5.26
N CYS A 82 16.15 0.66 -5.89
CA CYS A 82 15.15 1.03 -6.88
C CYS A 82 13.95 1.75 -6.26
N HIS A 83 13.53 1.36 -5.05
CA HIS A 83 12.48 2.04 -4.30
C HIS A 83 12.88 3.49 -3.97
N ASP A 84 14.07 3.68 -3.42
CA ASP A 84 14.60 5.01 -3.08
C ASP A 84 14.78 5.88 -4.34
N TRP A 85 15.22 5.28 -5.45
CA TRP A 85 15.31 5.97 -6.73
C TRP A 85 13.94 6.49 -7.20
N CYS A 86 12.87 5.70 -7.09
CA CYS A 86 11.51 6.15 -7.46
C CYS A 86 11.07 7.38 -6.65
N HIS A 87 11.41 7.42 -5.35
CA HIS A 87 11.10 8.56 -4.50
C HIS A 87 11.96 9.80 -4.82
N ALA A 88 13.24 9.60 -5.11
CA ALA A 88 14.16 10.70 -5.46
C ALA A 88 13.89 11.28 -6.84
N ASN A 89 13.44 10.46 -7.80
CA ASN A 89 13.26 10.83 -9.20
C ASN A 89 11.79 10.77 -9.64
N GLY A 90 10.90 11.41 -8.88
CA GLY A 90 9.45 11.30 -9.08
C GLY A 90 8.95 11.64 -10.50
N ARG A 91 9.57 12.63 -11.17
CA ARG A 91 9.21 13.00 -12.56
C ARG A 91 9.53 11.87 -13.54
N GLU A 92 10.72 11.30 -13.43
CA GLU A 92 11.16 10.21 -14.29
C GLU A 92 10.43 8.90 -13.97
N ALA A 93 10.18 8.65 -12.68
CA ALA A 93 9.39 7.51 -12.23
C ALA A 93 7.95 7.54 -12.78
N ARG A 94 7.33 8.73 -12.92
CA ARG A 94 6.03 8.89 -13.60
C ARG A 94 6.11 8.54 -15.06
N LYS A 95 7.11 9.05 -15.79
CA LYS A 95 7.28 8.74 -17.22
C LYS A 95 7.43 7.25 -17.46
N GLN A 96 8.11 6.54 -16.56
CA GLN A 96 8.32 5.10 -16.63
C GLN A 96 7.17 4.27 -16.06
N GLY A 97 6.11 4.90 -15.55
CA GLY A 97 4.93 4.21 -15.00
C GLY A 97 5.10 3.64 -13.58
N TRP A 98 6.17 4.01 -12.87
CA TRP A 98 6.36 3.60 -11.47
C TRP A 98 5.54 4.45 -10.49
N ILE A 99 5.12 5.64 -10.89
CA ILE A 99 4.19 6.49 -10.13
C ILE A 99 3.02 6.82 -11.04
N ILE A 100 1.81 6.61 -10.55
CA ILE A 100 0.55 6.88 -11.24
C ILE A 100 -0.21 7.92 -10.43
N ASP A 101 -0.69 8.97 -11.09
CA ASP A 101 -1.56 9.93 -10.42
C ASP A 101 -2.92 9.31 -10.15
N THR A 102 -3.47 9.55 -8.97
CA THR A 102 -4.73 8.92 -8.51
C THR A 102 -5.94 9.24 -9.40
N VAL A 103 -5.87 10.35 -10.13
CA VAL A 103 -6.89 10.74 -11.15
C VAL A 103 -6.91 9.77 -12.33
N HIS A 104 -5.79 9.14 -12.64
CA HIS A 104 -5.64 8.21 -13.76
C HIS A 104 -5.67 6.74 -13.36
N VAL A 105 -5.90 6.44 -12.08
CA VAL A 105 -6.09 5.05 -11.66
C VAL A 105 -7.41 4.55 -12.25
N PRO A 106 -7.38 3.48 -13.08
CA PRO A 106 -8.60 2.89 -13.59
C PRO A 106 -9.57 2.62 -12.44
N GLN A 107 -10.83 2.96 -12.59
CA GLN A 107 -11.86 2.65 -11.59
C GLN A 107 -11.84 1.15 -11.36
N TYR A 108 -11.28 0.71 -10.22
CA TYR A 108 -11.11 -0.69 -9.90
C TYR A 108 -12.49 -1.37 -9.87
N ARG A 109 -12.75 -2.25 -10.80
CA ARG A 109 -13.73 -3.32 -10.61
C ARG A 109 -13.11 -4.23 -9.55
N ALA A 110 -13.76 -4.36 -8.41
CA ALA A 110 -13.40 -5.35 -7.42
C ALA A 110 -13.49 -6.73 -8.12
N GLU A 111 -12.36 -7.22 -8.61
CA GLU A 111 -12.27 -8.62 -9.01
C GLU A 111 -12.28 -9.43 -7.73
N GLU A 112 -13.16 -10.41 -7.70
CA GLU A 112 -13.38 -11.30 -6.58
C GLU A 112 -12.08 -11.99 -6.15
N PRO A 113 -11.92 -12.31 -4.85
CA PRO A 113 -10.72 -12.99 -4.37
C PRO A 113 -10.47 -14.27 -5.16
N LEU A 114 -9.22 -14.52 -5.52
CA LEU A 114 -8.74 -15.69 -6.27
C LEU A 114 -9.11 -17.07 -5.66
N GLU A 115 -9.79 -17.10 -4.54
CA GLU A 115 -10.23 -18.34 -3.87
C GLU A 115 -11.46 -18.99 -4.51
N ALA A 116 -12.18 -18.29 -5.42
CA ALA A 116 -13.37 -18.84 -6.07
C ALA A 116 -13.09 -19.67 -7.34
N GLN A 117 -11.85 -19.73 -7.81
CA GLN A 117 -11.53 -20.41 -9.08
C GLN A 117 -11.06 -21.85 -8.94
N SER A 118 -10.96 -22.41 -7.73
CA SER A 118 -10.44 -23.78 -7.55
C SER A 118 -11.51 -24.90 -7.52
N HIS A 119 -12.80 -24.62 -7.77
CA HIS A 119 -13.88 -25.63 -7.60
C HIS A 119 -14.72 -25.90 -8.84
N SER A 120 -14.21 -25.68 -10.06
CA SER A 120 -15.00 -26.04 -11.26
C SER A 120 -14.18 -26.75 -12.33
N GLN A 121 -13.48 -27.83 -11.99
CA GLN A 121 -13.05 -28.83 -12.97
C GLN A 121 -12.95 -30.20 -12.30
N ASN A 122 -14.07 -30.85 -12.05
CA ASN A 122 -14.14 -32.31 -11.98
C ASN A 122 -15.58 -32.77 -12.28
N GLN A 123 -15.97 -32.68 -13.53
CA GLN A 123 -17.03 -33.55 -14.05
C GLN A 123 -16.40 -34.52 -15.04
N VAL A 124 -16.04 -35.68 -14.50
CA VAL A 124 -15.71 -36.87 -15.27
C VAL A 124 -16.97 -37.29 -16.01
N HIS A 125 -16.96 -37.18 -17.33
CA HIS A 125 -17.91 -37.88 -18.17
C HIS A 125 -17.46 -39.35 -18.25
N THR A 126 -18.14 -40.22 -17.50
CA THR A 126 -18.21 -41.62 -17.82
C THR A 126 -19.30 -41.78 -18.88
N ALA A 127 -18.91 -42.03 -20.10
CA ALA A 127 -19.81 -42.56 -21.14
C ALA A 127 -19.65 -44.08 -21.19
N GLU A 128 -20.79 -44.78 -21.14
CA GLU A 128 -20.94 -46.16 -21.54
C GLU A 128 -20.83 -46.29 -23.06
#